data_6d1c4229eca3609b9d492d653681f5a6
#
_entry.id   6d1c4229eca3609b9d492d653681f5a6
#
_cell.length_a   1.000
_cell.length_b   1.000
_cell.length_c   1.000
_cell.angle_alpha   90.00
_cell.angle_beta   90.00
_cell.angle_gamma   90.00
#
_symmetry.space_group_name_H-M   'P 1'
#
loop_
_entity.id
_entity.type
_entity.pdbx_description
1 polymer ?
#
loop_
_entity_poly.entity_id
_entity_poly.type
_entity_poly.pdbx_seq_one_letter_code
_entity_poly.pdbx_strand_id
1 'polypeptide(L)'
;MEKDILVRMQEDLERALKRPAEKRRWAMLLDTRKCTKCTACTIACASENKLPPGQWYRPVWEEEIGTYPKLQRVALPRPCLQCDKPPCVEVCPVKGPDGATWKETKGIGAGIVPINYAKCIGCGKCVSGCPYGARFLDNGRFYTEGTPQLQKYETVPSFEYGKEWPRQGKNQPVGNARKCHFCMHRIANGMLPQCISSCVCRMGYFGDENDPDSLIAQVIKANKPKLLVLKKNLGTLPRVYYLGQTDLSIFNKHLKA
;
A
#
# COMPACT_ATOMS: atom_id res chain seq x y z
N MET A 1 15.47 -14.29 24.75
CA MET A 1 14.29 -14.38 23.85
C MET A 1 14.49 -13.42 22.69
N GLU A 2 14.29 -13.87 21.46
CA GLU A 2 14.31 -13.01 20.30
C GLU A 2 13.13 -12.03 20.35
N LYS A 3 13.37 -10.73 20.03
CA LYS A 3 12.31 -9.72 20.04
C LYS A 3 11.27 -10.03 18.96
N ASP A 4 9.98 -9.79 19.25
CA ASP A 4 8.93 -9.82 18.22
C ASP A 4 9.30 -8.88 17.07
N ILE A 5 9.08 -9.34 15.84
CA ILE A 5 9.45 -8.59 14.63
C ILE A 5 8.70 -7.24 14.52
N LEU A 6 7.50 -7.10 15.10
CA LEU A 6 6.80 -5.82 15.15
C LEU A 6 7.52 -4.83 16.06
N VAL A 7 7.98 -5.29 17.23
CA VAL A 7 8.76 -4.44 18.15
C VAL A 7 10.04 -3.98 17.48
N ARG A 8 10.73 -4.90 16.81
CA ARG A 8 11.96 -4.57 16.08
C ARG A 8 11.71 -3.58 14.95
N MET A 9 10.67 -3.79 14.13
CA MET A 9 10.30 -2.85 13.06
C MET A 9 9.86 -1.48 13.62
N GLN A 10 9.26 -1.44 14.81
CA GLN A 10 8.88 -0.20 15.48
C GLN A 10 10.12 0.61 15.88
N GLU A 11 11.11 -0.04 16.50
CA GLU A 11 12.40 0.56 16.84
C GLU A 11 13.14 1.05 15.57
N ASP A 12 13.12 0.26 14.49
CA ASP A 12 13.68 0.63 13.20
C ASP A 12 13.00 1.85 12.60
N LEU A 13 11.67 1.95 12.72
CA LEU A 13 10.91 3.11 12.27
C LEU A 13 11.32 4.38 13.03
N GLU A 14 11.40 4.31 14.35
CA GLU A 14 11.84 5.44 15.19
C GLU A 14 13.24 5.91 14.83
N ARG A 15 14.16 4.99 14.56
CA ARG A 15 15.51 5.29 14.08
C ARG A 15 15.48 5.93 12.69
N ALA A 16 14.66 5.38 11.77
CA ALA A 16 14.54 5.91 10.42
C ALA A 16 13.96 7.33 10.40
N LEU A 17 13.02 7.66 11.30
CA LEU A 17 12.44 9.00 11.40
C LEU A 17 13.45 10.08 11.79
N LYS A 18 14.54 9.70 12.48
CA LYS A 18 15.64 10.60 12.84
C LYS A 18 16.66 10.79 11.70
N ARG A 19 16.59 9.96 10.64
CA ARG A 19 17.49 10.06 9.48
C ARG A 19 17.00 11.12 8.49
N PRO A 20 17.91 11.79 7.76
CA PRO A 20 17.54 12.71 6.68
C PRO A 20 16.62 12.07 5.65
N ALA A 21 15.63 12.81 5.17
CA ALA A 21 14.60 12.30 4.26
C ALA A 21 15.19 11.72 2.96
N GLU A 22 16.20 12.38 2.40
CA GLU A 22 16.89 12.01 1.18
C GLU A 22 17.71 10.70 1.30
N LYS A 23 18.08 10.32 2.51
CA LYS A 23 18.79 9.07 2.81
C LYS A 23 17.87 7.89 3.06
N ARG A 24 16.58 8.15 3.29
CA ARG A 24 15.59 7.12 3.58
C ARG A 24 15.00 6.54 2.31
N ARG A 25 14.70 5.25 2.36
CA ARG A 25 13.97 4.55 1.31
C ARG A 25 12.91 3.64 1.94
N TRP A 26 11.70 4.12 2.07
CA TRP A 26 10.59 3.30 2.56
C TRP A 26 10.32 2.15 1.60
N ALA A 27 10.33 0.95 2.13
CA ALA A 27 10.04 -0.28 1.40
C ALA A 27 9.13 -1.20 2.21
N MET A 28 8.50 -2.14 1.49
CA MET A 28 7.71 -3.20 2.08
C MET A 28 8.12 -4.53 1.47
N LEU A 29 8.29 -5.56 2.31
CA LEU A 29 8.50 -6.93 1.86
C LEU A 29 7.38 -7.81 2.40
N LEU A 30 6.81 -8.65 1.56
CA LEU A 30 5.70 -9.54 1.87
C LEU A 30 6.14 -10.99 1.69
N ASP A 31 6.34 -11.69 2.80
CA ASP A 31 6.66 -13.12 2.79
C ASP A 31 5.37 -13.94 2.67
N THR A 32 5.00 -14.27 1.45
CA THR A 32 3.74 -14.95 1.15
C THR A 32 3.66 -16.38 1.70
N ARG A 33 4.80 -16.98 2.07
CA ARG A 33 4.84 -18.31 2.73
C ARG A 33 4.14 -18.30 4.09
N LYS A 34 4.17 -17.13 4.76
CA LYS A 34 3.53 -16.92 6.07
C LYS A 34 2.07 -16.51 5.96
N CYS A 35 1.57 -16.21 4.75
CA CYS A 35 0.23 -15.68 4.56
C CYS A 35 -0.83 -16.77 4.71
N THR A 36 -1.70 -16.65 5.72
CA THR A 36 -2.85 -17.55 5.95
C THR A 36 -4.12 -17.12 5.22
N LYS A 37 -4.05 -16.07 4.41
CA LYS A 37 -5.20 -15.56 3.62
C LYS A 37 -6.37 -15.03 4.46
N CYS A 38 -6.14 -14.70 5.72
CA CYS A 38 -7.17 -14.27 6.66
C CYS A 38 -7.78 -12.88 6.35
N THR A 39 -7.24 -12.14 5.36
CA THR A 39 -7.67 -10.79 4.94
C THR A 39 -7.67 -9.70 6.03
N ALA A 40 -7.20 -9.99 7.25
CA ALA A 40 -7.13 -9.02 8.34
C ALA A 40 -6.43 -7.71 7.93
N CYS A 41 -5.35 -7.80 7.14
CA CYS A 41 -4.65 -6.63 6.60
C CYS A 41 -5.50 -5.78 5.64
N THR A 42 -6.43 -6.39 4.89
CA THR A 42 -7.37 -5.69 4.00
C THR A 42 -8.41 -4.92 4.81
N ILE A 43 -9.04 -5.59 5.78
CA ILE A 43 -10.07 -4.99 6.64
C ILE A 43 -9.48 -3.88 7.52
N ALA A 44 -8.35 -4.13 8.16
CA ALA A 44 -7.66 -3.13 8.97
C ALA A 44 -7.26 -1.89 8.15
N CYS A 45 -6.78 -2.09 6.92
CA CYS A 45 -6.46 -0.99 6.02
C CYS A 45 -7.70 -0.21 5.59
N ALA A 46 -8.82 -0.90 5.32
CA ALA A 46 -10.09 -0.28 4.95
C ALA A 46 -10.66 0.58 6.09
N SER A 47 -10.64 0.04 7.30
CA SER A 47 -11.08 0.77 8.51
C SER A 47 -10.20 1.98 8.78
N GLU A 48 -8.87 1.83 8.77
CA GLU A 48 -7.91 2.92 9.01
C GLU A 48 -8.10 4.07 8.03
N ASN A 49 -8.25 3.77 6.73
CA ASN A 49 -8.31 4.78 5.68
C ASN A 49 -9.74 5.11 5.24
N LYS A 50 -10.77 4.63 5.94
CA LYS A 50 -12.19 4.88 5.59
C LYS A 50 -12.47 4.62 4.11
N LEU A 51 -12.12 3.40 3.64
CA LEU A 51 -12.30 3.02 2.24
C LEU A 51 -13.75 2.64 1.96
N PRO A 52 -14.29 2.94 0.76
CA PRO A 52 -15.62 2.54 0.39
C PRO A 52 -15.74 1.04 0.11
N PRO A 53 -16.96 0.47 0.16
CA PRO A 53 -17.20 -0.92 -0.17
C PRO A 53 -16.64 -1.32 -1.53
N GLY A 54 -15.99 -2.48 -1.60
CA GLY A 54 -15.43 -3.04 -2.82
C GLY A 54 -14.17 -2.36 -3.35
N GLN A 55 -13.66 -1.35 -2.67
CA GLN A 55 -12.44 -0.62 -3.07
C GLN A 55 -11.34 -0.76 -2.01
N TRP A 56 -10.23 -1.38 -2.38
CA TRP A 56 -9.20 -1.79 -1.44
C TRP A 56 -7.83 -1.19 -1.77
N TYR A 57 -7.14 -0.67 -0.75
CA TYR A 57 -5.72 -0.31 -0.88
C TYR A 57 -4.82 -1.55 -0.87
N ARG A 58 -5.29 -2.62 -0.25
CA ARG A 58 -4.53 -3.85 -0.10
C ARG A 58 -5.45 -5.08 -0.23
N PRO A 59 -5.94 -5.41 -1.43
CA PRO A 59 -6.60 -6.69 -1.68
C PRO A 59 -5.62 -7.85 -1.45
N VAL A 60 -6.16 -9.01 -1.09
CA VAL A 60 -5.44 -10.28 -1.08
C VAL A 60 -6.04 -11.12 -2.20
N TRP A 61 -5.26 -11.37 -3.23
CA TRP A 61 -5.65 -12.24 -4.33
C TRP A 61 -5.21 -13.66 -4.06
N GLU A 62 -6.02 -14.63 -4.45
CA GLU A 62 -5.76 -16.05 -4.22
C GLU A 62 -5.85 -16.81 -5.51
N GLU A 63 -4.97 -17.80 -5.67
CA GLU A 63 -4.91 -18.70 -6.80
C GLU A 63 -4.66 -20.12 -6.32
N GLU A 64 -5.24 -21.07 -7.04
CA GLU A 64 -4.91 -22.49 -6.91
C GLU A 64 -3.93 -22.88 -8.01
N ILE A 65 -2.86 -23.55 -7.61
CA ILE A 65 -1.81 -24.03 -8.52
C ILE A 65 -1.58 -25.52 -8.30
N GLY A 66 -1.15 -26.22 -9.37
CA GLY A 66 -0.95 -27.66 -9.34
C GLY A 66 -2.19 -28.45 -9.77
N THR A 67 -2.11 -29.76 -9.64
CA THR A 67 -3.19 -30.72 -9.94
C THR A 67 -3.35 -31.68 -8.78
N TYR A 68 -4.58 -32.17 -8.59
CA TYR A 68 -4.85 -33.17 -7.55
C TYR A 68 -3.92 -34.39 -7.67
N PRO A 69 -3.35 -34.90 -6.58
CA PRO A 69 -3.52 -34.47 -5.17
C PRO A 69 -2.53 -33.36 -4.71
N LYS A 70 -1.71 -32.81 -5.60
CA LYS A 70 -0.67 -31.80 -5.28
C LYS A 70 -1.18 -30.38 -5.53
N LEU A 71 -2.37 -30.05 -5.04
CA LEU A 71 -2.91 -28.70 -5.10
C LEU A 71 -2.29 -27.81 -4.01
N GLN A 72 -1.94 -26.60 -4.40
CA GLN A 72 -1.49 -25.56 -3.49
C GLN A 72 -2.28 -24.26 -3.72
N ARG A 73 -2.75 -23.68 -2.64
CA ARG A 73 -3.42 -22.38 -2.66
C ARG A 73 -2.42 -21.29 -2.26
N VAL A 74 -2.18 -20.36 -3.16
CA VAL A 74 -1.22 -19.27 -2.98
C VAL A 74 -1.95 -17.93 -2.88
N ALA A 75 -1.36 -16.96 -2.22
CA ALA A 75 -1.96 -15.64 -2.01
C ALA A 75 -0.98 -14.51 -2.30
N LEU A 76 -1.50 -13.40 -2.82
CA LEU A 76 -0.76 -12.17 -3.09
C LEU A 76 -1.47 -10.97 -2.47
N PRO A 77 -1.09 -10.51 -1.29
CA PRO A 77 -1.49 -9.21 -0.78
C PRO A 77 -0.84 -8.10 -1.63
N ARG A 78 -1.65 -7.29 -2.31
CA ARG A 78 -1.16 -6.28 -3.26
C ARG A 78 -1.48 -4.85 -2.80
N PRO A 79 -0.56 -4.15 -2.12
CA PRO A 79 -0.66 -2.69 -1.90
C PRO A 79 -0.26 -1.91 -3.16
N CYS A 80 -0.35 -0.57 -3.13
CA CYS A 80 0.35 0.24 -4.11
C CYS A 80 1.86 0.01 -4.01
N LEU A 81 2.52 -0.19 -5.14
CA LEU A 81 3.94 -0.56 -5.17
C LEU A 81 4.90 0.61 -4.95
N GLN A 82 4.41 1.85 -4.82
CA GLN A 82 5.21 3.07 -4.57
C GLN A 82 6.42 3.20 -5.50
N CYS A 83 6.19 2.98 -6.79
CA CYS A 83 7.21 2.93 -7.84
C CYS A 83 8.15 4.13 -7.82
N ASP A 84 9.43 3.92 -8.15
CA ASP A 84 10.37 5.04 -8.31
C ASP A 84 10.17 5.76 -9.65
N LYS A 85 9.71 5.02 -10.67
CA LYS A 85 9.23 5.58 -11.94
C LYS A 85 7.71 5.34 -12.06
N PRO A 86 6.88 6.20 -11.45
CA PRO A 86 5.44 5.95 -11.31
C PRO A 86 4.66 6.36 -12.57
N PRO A 87 4.19 5.44 -13.41
CA PRO A 87 3.45 5.80 -14.63
C PRO A 87 2.14 6.55 -14.33
N CYS A 88 1.57 6.34 -13.16
CA CYS A 88 0.38 7.07 -12.71
C CYS A 88 0.60 8.57 -12.47
N VAL A 89 1.85 9.01 -12.25
CA VAL A 89 2.22 10.43 -12.18
C VAL A 89 2.39 10.98 -13.59
N GLU A 90 3.02 10.22 -14.48
CA GLU A 90 3.28 10.64 -15.87
C GLU A 90 1.99 10.92 -16.64
N VAL A 91 0.94 10.11 -16.44
CA VAL A 91 -0.35 10.27 -17.14
C VAL A 91 -1.28 11.29 -16.48
N CYS A 92 -0.92 11.85 -15.32
CA CYS A 92 -1.77 12.82 -14.63
C CYS A 92 -1.77 14.15 -15.41
N PRO A 93 -2.97 14.70 -15.76
CA PRO A 93 -3.03 15.96 -16.47
C PRO A 93 -2.69 17.16 -15.58
N VAL A 94 -2.88 17.03 -14.26
CA VAL A 94 -2.55 18.09 -13.28
C VAL A 94 -1.13 17.85 -12.80
N LYS A 95 -0.16 18.38 -13.57
CA LYS A 95 1.29 18.22 -13.36
C LYS A 95 1.90 19.43 -12.63
N GLY A 96 3.20 19.31 -12.36
CA GLY A 96 4.03 20.37 -11.78
C GLY A 96 4.29 20.20 -10.28
N PRO A 97 5.02 21.15 -9.68
CA PRO A 97 5.40 21.12 -8.25
C PRO A 97 4.18 21.03 -7.34
N ASP A 98 3.09 21.61 -7.81
CA ASP A 98 1.78 21.61 -7.14
C ASP A 98 0.76 20.68 -7.78
N GLY A 99 1.19 19.62 -8.43
CA GLY A 99 0.32 18.67 -9.13
C GLY A 99 -0.63 17.91 -8.20
N ALA A 100 -1.58 17.18 -8.81
CA ALA A 100 -2.51 16.34 -8.07
C ALA A 100 -1.88 15.04 -7.58
N THR A 101 -0.78 14.59 -8.19
CA THR A 101 0.01 13.42 -7.73
C THR A 101 1.45 13.55 -8.23
N TRP A 102 2.41 13.24 -7.38
CA TRP A 102 3.84 13.38 -7.66
C TRP A 102 4.65 12.31 -6.93
N LYS A 103 5.94 12.25 -7.16
CA LYS A 103 6.89 11.48 -6.34
C LYS A 103 7.43 12.43 -5.28
N GLU A 104 7.09 12.18 -4.01
CA GLU A 104 7.57 13.02 -2.92
C GLU A 104 9.08 12.84 -2.70
N THR A 105 9.77 13.95 -2.53
CA THR A 105 11.23 13.96 -2.32
C THR A 105 11.63 14.44 -0.93
N LYS A 106 10.70 15.01 -0.18
CA LYS A 106 10.98 15.68 1.10
C LYS A 106 10.16 15.08 2.25
N GLY A 107 10.59 15.38 3.46
CA GLY A 107 9.87 15.05 4.68
C GLY A 107 9.65 13.55 4.88
N ILE A 108 8.64 13.20 5.64
CA ILE A 108 8.31 11.81 5.98
C ILE A 108 7.88 11.01 4.75
N GLY A 109 7.23 11.67 3.81
CA GLY A 109 6.74 11.06 2.56
C GLY A 109 7.78 10.81 1.49
N ALA A 110 9.05 11.15 1.72
CA ALA A 110 10.10 10.98 0.72
C ALA A 110 10.10 9.57 0.11
N GLY A 111 9.96 9.52 -1.22
CA GLY A 111 9.84 8.28 -1.98
C GLY A 111 8.44 7.66 -2.03
N ILE A 112 7.44 8.24 -1.40
CA ILE A 112 6.04 7.86 -1.56
C ILE A 112 5.42 8.67 -2.71
N VAL A 113 4.37 8.14 -3.32
CA VAL A 113 3.59 8.82 -4.36
C VAL A 113 2.26 9.26 -3.75
N PRO A 114 2.12 10.49 -3.26
CA PRO A 114 0.89 11.00 -2.67
C PRO A 114 -0.15 11.41 -3.72
N ILE A 115 -1.33 11.80 -3.21
CA ILE A 115 -2.40 12.44 -3.99
C ILE A 115 -2.87 13.67 -3.21
N ASN A 116 -2.94 14.80 -3.87
CA ASN A 116 -3.61 16.00 -3.35
C ASN A 116 -5.08 15.96 -3.79
N TYR A 117 -5.99 15.66 -2.87
CA TYR A 117 -7.41 15.55 -3.18
C TYR A 117 -8.01 16.90 -3.61
N ALA A 118 -7.53 18.02 -3.07
CA ALA A 118 -8.01 19.34 -3.48
C ALA A 118 -7.68 19.69 -4.94
N LYS A 119 -6.63 19.08 -5.51
CA LYS A 119 -6.20 19.31 -6.90
C LYS A 119 -6.59 18.17 -7.85
N CYS A 120 -6.99 17.03 -7.30
CA CYS A 120 -7.39 15.89 -8.11
C CYS A 120 -8.77 16.15 -8.76
N ILE A 121 -8.80 16.17 -10.09
CA ILE A 121 -10.06 16.41 -10.86
C ILE A 121 -10.86 15.13 -11.12
N GLY A 122 -10.50 13.98 -10.56
CA GLY A 122 -11.25 12.74 -10.70
C GLY A 122 -11.27 12.11 -12.09
N CYS A 123 -10.40 12.52 -13.01
CA CYS A 123 -10.45 12.09 -14.42
C CYS A 123 -10.13 10.60 -14.67
N GLY A 124 -9.66 9.84 -13.69
CA GLY A 124 -9.38 8.41 -13.80
C GLY A 124 -8.13 8.03 -14.60
N LYS A 125 -7.43 8.94 -15.30
CA LYS A 125 -6.25 8.60 -16.11
C LYS A 125 -5.18 7.84 -15.32
N CYS A 126 -4.92 8.23 -14.08
CA CYS A 126 -3.97 7.52 -13.22
C CYS A 126 -4.46 6.14 -12.74
N VAL A 127 -5.78 5.90 -12.78
CA VAL A 127 -6.37 4.58 -12.51
C VAL A 127 -6.11 3.66 -13.70
N SER A 128 -6.34 4.14 -14.93
CA SER A 128 -6.05 3.39 -16.16
C SER A 128 -4.54 3.20 -16.37
N GLY A 129 -3.74 4.22 -16.08
CA GLY A 129 -2.28 4.19 -16.24
C GLY A 129 -1.53 3.40 -15.17
N CYS A 130 -2.22 2.82 -14.18
CA CYS A 130 -1.56 1.97 -13.19
C CYS A 130 -1.59 0.50 -13.61
N PRO A 131 -0.44 -0.09 -14.02
CA PRO A 131 -0.40 -1.47 -14.50
C PRO A 131 -0.67 -2.51 -13.41
N TYR A 132 -0.73 -2.06 -12.16
CA TYR A 132 -0.98 -2.91 -10.99
C TYR A 132 -2.42 -2.82 -10.49
N GLY A 133 -3.28 -2.00 -11.07
CA GLY A 133 -4.63 -1.76 -10.59
C GLY A 133 -4.71 -1.18 -9.16
N ALA A 134 -3.66 -0.47 -8.73
CA ALA A 134 -3.54 -0.02 -7.34
C ALA A 134 -4.24 1.31 -7.04
N ARG A 135 -4.93 1.91 -8.03
CA ARG A 135 -5.71 3.14 -7.88
C ARG A 135 -7.17 2.91 -8.24
N PHE A 136 -8.05 3.63 -7.58
CA PHE A 136 -9.47 3.68 -7.90
C PHE A 136 -9.99 5.11 -7.68
N LEU A 137 -11.17 5.43 -8.17
CA LEU A 137 -11.91 6.64 -7.82
C LEU A 137 -12.83 6.32 -6.65
N ASP A 138 -12.81 7.13 -5.59
CA ASP A 138 -13.73 6.94 -4.45
C ASP A 138 -15.17 7.14 -4.93
N ASN A 139 -15.99 6.11 -4.79
CA ASN A 139 -17.39 6.10 -5.26
C ASN A 139 -18.37 6.73 -4.27
N GLY A 140 -17.90 7.20 -3.12
CA GLY A 140 -18.71 7.85 -2.08
C GLY A 140 -19.60 6.91 -1.28
N ARG A 141 -19.62 5.60 -1.56
CA ARG A 141 -20.51 4.63 -0.90
C ARG A 141 -20.08 4.32 0.51
N PHE A 142 -21.03 3.89 1.32
CA PHE A 142 -20.82 3.37 2.69
C PHE A 142 -21.27 1.92 2.78
N TYR A 143 -20.70 1.15 3.74
CA TYR A 143 -21.04 -0.26 3.96
C TYR A 143 -22.49 -0.44 4.41
N THR A 144 -23.00 0.51 5.21
CA THR A 144 -24.37 0.50 5.70
C THR A 144 -25.33 1.34 4.84
N GLU A 145 -24.97 1.64 3.60
CA GLU A 145 -25.82 2.31 2.62
C GLU A 145 -27.08 1.47 2.35
N GLY A 146 -28.26 2.10 2.44
CA GLY A 146 -29.54 1.41 2.30
C GLY A 146 -30.08 0.76 3.59
N THR A 147 -29.35 0.83 4.69
CA THR A 147 -29.86 0.47 6.02
C THR A 147 -30.57 1.67 6.67
N PRO A 148 -31.41 1.46 7.72
CA PRO A 148 -32.11 2.56 8.38
C PRO A 148 -31.20 3.67 8.92
N GLN A 149 -29.94 3.35 9.24
CA GLN A 149 -29.00 4.33 9.79
C GLN A 149 -27.57 4.01 9.36
N LEU A 150 -26.85 5.02 8.85
CA LEU A 150 -25.41 4.94 8.67
C LEU A 150 -24.71 4.79 10.05
N GLN A 151 -23.74 3.91 10.10
CA GLN A 151 -22.98 3.71 11.32
C GLN A 151 -22.01 4.87 11.57
N LYS A 152 -21.90 5.31 12.83
CA LYS A 152 -21.09 6.45 13.22
C LYS A 152 -19.64 6.35 12.76
N TYR A 153 -19.05 5.16 12.77
CA TYR A 153 -17.66 4.93 12.31
C TYR A 153 -17.45 5.20 10.81
N GLU A 154 -18.52 5.13 9.99
CA GLU A 154 -18.43 5.40 8.56
C GLU A 154 -18.47 6.90 8.24
N THR A 155 -19.06 7.70 9.12
CA THR A 155 -19.18 9.14 8.97
C THR A 155 -17.98 9.92 9.53
N VAL A 156 -17.08 9.24 10.23
CA VAL A 156 -15.84 9.85 10.72
C VAL A 156 -14.95 10.24 9.53
N PRO A 157 -14.34 11.45 9.54
CA PRO A 157 -13.44 11.88 8.49
C PRO A 157 -12.27 10.90 8.26
N SER A 158 -11.87 10.76 7.01
CA SER A 158 -10.62 10.07 6.64
C SER A 158 -9.44 11.00 6.89
N PHE A 159 -8.39 10.50 7.56
CA PHE A 159 -7.17 11.27 7.79
C PHE A 159 -6.06 10.76 6.88
N GLU A 160 -5.81 11.47 5.79
CA GLU A 160 -4.76 11.10 4.82
C GLU A 160 -3.96 12.35 4.43
N TYR A 161 -2.67 12.19 4.18
CA TYR A 161 -1.78 13.25 3.72
C TYR A 161 -1.72 14.46 4.67
N GLY A 162 -1.84 14.24 6.00
CA GLY A 162 -1.78 15.28 7.02
C GLY A 162 -3.04 16.15 7.13
N LYS A 163 -4.16 15.74 6.53
CA LYS A 163 -5.43 16.47 6.54
C LYS A 163 -6.60 15.53 6.82
N GLU A 164 -7.65 16.11 7.41
CA GLU A 164 -8.95 15.46 7.51
C GLU A 164 -9.78 15.67 6.25
N TRP A 165 -10.47 14.63 5.83
CA TRP A 165 -11.32 14.62 4.65
C TRP A 165 -12.70 14.10 5.03
N PRO A 166 -13.76 14.90 4.90
CA PRO A 166 -15.10 14.55 5.41
C PRO A 166 -15.70 13.30 4.77
N ARG A 167 -15.42 13.05 3.50
CA ARG A 167 -15.95 11.91 2.73
C ARG A 167 -17.48 11.79 2.83
N GLN A 168 -18.19 12.91 2.78
CA GLN A 168 -19.67 12.97 2.81
C GLN A 168 -20.19 13.74 1.60
N GLY A 169 -21.27 13.27 1.00
CA GLY A 169 -21.86 13.88 -0.19
C GLY A 169 -20.85 13.94 -1.34
N LYS A 170 -20.55 15.16 -1.81
CA LYS A 170 -19.52 15.43 -2.83
C LYS A 170 -18.17 15.89 -2.26
N ASN A 171 -18.03 15.88 -0.93
CA ASN A 171 -16.77 16.32 -0.30
C ASN A 171 -15.66 15.29 -0.54
N GLN A 172 -14.47 15.83 -0.66
CA GLN A 172 -13.27 15.01 -0.85
C GLN A 172 -13.08 13.99 0.29
N PRO A 173 -12.56 12.79 -0.02
CA PRO A 173 -12.00 12.35 -1.30
C PRO A 173 -13.00 11.72 -2.28
N VAL A 174 -14.32 11.89 -2.12
CA VAL A 174 -15.33 11.35 -3.05
C VAL A 174 -15.04 11.88 -4.46
N GLY A 175 -15.04 10.97 -5.45
CA GLY A 175 -14.70 11.27 -6.83
C GLY A 175 -13.20 11.41 -7.12
N ASN A 176 -12.35 11.55 -6.09
CA ASN A 176 -10.90 11.61 -6.28
C ASN A 176 -10.27 10.22 -6.44
N ALA A 177 -9.12 10.19 -7.10
CA ALA A 177 -8.30 8.99 -7.13
C ALA A 177 -7.73 8.70 -5.72
N ARG A 178 -7.81 7.43 -5.30
CA ARG A 178 -7.25 6.96 -4.03
C ARG A 178 -6.33 5.77 -4.25
N LYS A 179 -5.38 5.57 -3.33
CA LYS A 179 -4.44 4.45 -3.32
C LYS A 179 -3.72 4.33 -1.98
N CYS A 180 -3.13 3.18 -1.70
CA CYS A 180 -2.23 3.01 -0.56
C CYS A 180 -1.07 4.04 -0.60
N HIS A 181 -0.83 4.69 0.52
CA HIS A 181 0.26 5.67 0.74
C HIS A 181 1.19 5.23 1.89
N PHE A 182 1.30 3.92 2.14
CA PHE A 182 2.05 3.34 3.26
C PHE A 182 1.61 3.85 4.65
N CYS A 183 0.37 4.34 4.76
CA CYS A 183 -0.14 4.97 5.99
C CYS A 183 0.76 6.11 6.48
N MET A 184 1.05 7.10 5.62
CA MET A 184 1.93 8.24 5.96
C MET A 184 1.57 8.91 7.28
N HIS A 185 0.28 9.03 7.59
CA HIS A 185 -0.21 9.59 8.84
C HIS A 185 0.23 8.78 10.06
N ARG A 186 0.27 7.45 9.94
CA ARG A 186 0.78 6.58 11.01
C ARG A 186 2.29 6.70 11.15
N ILE A 187 3.00 6.64 10.02
CA ILE A 187 4.47 6.80 10.01
C ILE A 187 4.86 8.14 10.63
N ALA A 188 4.13 9.23 10.32
CA ALA A 188 4.35 10.55 10.89
C ALA A 188 4.23 10.58 12.43
N ASN A 189 3.41 9.69 12.98
CA ASN A 189 3.21 9.52 14.42
C ASN A 189 4.03 8.36 15.01
N GLY A 190 5.08 7.93 14.32
CA GLY A 190 5.96 6.86 14.79
C GLY A 190 5.30 5.47 14.82
N MET A 191 4.23 5.23 14.06
CA MET A 191 3.50 3.97 14.04
C MET A 191 3.69 3.23 12.71
N LEU A 192 3.83 1.92 12.76
CA LEU A 192 3.88 1.08 11.56
C LEU A 192 2.57 1.17 10.75
N PRO A 193 2.64 0.97 9.41
CA PRO A 193 1.44 0.87 8.58
C PRO A 193 0.43 -0.14 9.15
N GLN A 194 -0.85 0.21 9.15
CA GLN A 194 -1.89 -0.59 9.81
C GLN A 194 -1.92 -2.05 9.34
N CYS A 195 -1.76 -2.28 8.05
CA CYS A 195 -1.73 -3.63 7.50
C CYS A 195 -0.51 -4.48 7.93
N ILE A 196 0.54 -3.86 8.44
CA ILE A 196 1.70 -4.55 9.02
C ILE A 196 1.41 -4.87 10.49
N SER A 197 0.92 -3.88 11.24
CA SER A 197 0.60 -4.04 12.67
C SER A 197 -0.49 -5.11 12.91
N SER A 198 -1.51 -5.15 12.05
CA SER A 198 -2.64 -6.09 12.16
C SER A 198 -2.38 -7.49 11.58
N CYS A 199 -1.19 -7.75 11.02
CA CYS A 199 -0.89 -9.05 10.43
C CYS A 199 -0.61 -10.10 11.51
N VAL A 200 -1.55 -11.01 11.74
CA VAL A 200 -1.41 -12.08 12.75
C VAL A 200 -0.24 -13.03 12.49
N CYS A 201 0.10 -13.24 11.21
CA CYS A 201 1.17 -14.15 10.79
C CYS A 201 2.53 -13.46 10.61
N ARG A 202 2.63 -12.17 10.91
CA ARG A 202 3.90 -11.42 10.76
C ARG A 202 4.54 -11.59 9.38
N MET A 203 3.72 -11.67 8.32
CA MET A 203 4.20 -11.89 6.95
C MET A 203 4.79 -10.63 6.29
N GLY A 204 4.48 -9.45 6.82
CA GLY A 204 4.88 -8.17 6.25
C GLY A 204 6.04 -7.54 7.02
N TYR A 205 7.00 -7.04 6.28
CA TYR A 205 8.11 -6.22 6.77
C TYR A 205 8.00 -4.83 6.19
N PHE A 206 8.24 -3.80 7.00
CA PHE A 206 8.21 -2.40 6.58
C PHE A 206 9.34 -1.63 7.27
N GLY A 207 9.97 -0.72 6.55
CA GLY A 207 11.01 0.15 7.11
C GLY A 207 11.84 0.86 6.04
N ASP A 208 12.98 1.38 6.46
CA ASP A 208 13.99 2.01 5.61
C ASP A 208 14.97 0.96 5.08
N GLU A 209 14.91 0.65 3.78
CA GLU A 209 15.83 -0.33 3.19
C GLU A 209 17.26 0.17 3.03
N ASN A 210 17.49 1.49 3.15
CA ASN A 210 18.82 2.10 3.13
C ASN A 210 19.47 2.12 4.51
N ASP A 211 18.78 1.70 5.56
CA ASP A 211 19.38 1.48 6.87
C ASP A 211 19.81 0.01 6.99
N PRO A 212 21.12 -0.29 6.95
CA PRO A 212 21.62 -1.67 6.97
C PRO A 212 21.25 -2.43 8.25
N ASP A 213 20.97 -1.70 9.34
CA ASP A 213 20.60 -2.27 10.63
C ASP A 213 19.11 -2.53 10.75
N SER A 214 18.30 -2.03 9.79
CA SER A 214 16.86 -2.29 9.77
C SER A 214 16.55 -3.75 9.43
N LEU A 215 15.52 -4.29 10.06
CA LEU A 215 15.05 -5.65 9.81
C LEU A 215 14.74 -5.88 8.33
N ILE A 216 14.08 -4.88 7.68
CA ILE A 216 13.73 -5.02 6.27
C ILE A 216 14.96 -5.10 5.37
N ALA A 217 15.98 -4.28 5.61
CA ALA A 217 17.23 -4.32 4.83
C ALA A 217 17.95 -5.66 5.00
N GLN A 218 17.99 -6.18 6.23
CA GLN A 218 18.59 -7.49 6.52
C GLN A 218 17.85 -8.63 5.81
N VAL A 219 16.50 -8.63 5.87
CA VAL A 219 15.68 -9.64 5.20
C VAL A 219 15.81 -9.55 3.67
N ILE A 220 15.84 -8.34 3.10
CA ILE A 220 16.10 -8.12 1.67
C ILE A 220 17.46 -8.67 1.29
N LYS A 221 18.52 -8.33 2.02
CA LYS A 221 19.90 -8.78 1.76
C LYS A 221 20.00 -10.31 1.80
N ALA A 222 19.45 -10.93 2.84
CA ALA A 222 19.51 -12.38 3.03
C ALA A 222 18.74 -13.17 1.96
N ASN A 223 17.73 -12.56 1.33
CA ASN A 223 16.86 -13.23 0.36
C ASN A 223 16.96 -12.65 -1.06
N LYS A 224 17.94 -11.80 -1.34
CA LYS A 224 18.05 -11.05 -2.61
C LYS A 224 17.80 -11.87 -3.88
N PRO A 225 18.36 -13.09 -4.06
CA PRO A 225 18.14 -13.89 -5.26
C PRO A 225 16.72 -14.47 -5.39
N LYS A 226 15.95 -14.52 -4.29
CA LYS A 226 14.59 -15.07 -4.22
C LYS A 226 13.51 -13.99 -4.21
N LEU A 227 13.90 -12.72 -4.22
CA LEU A 227 12.94 -11.61 -4.20
C LEU A 227 12.34 -11.40 -5.57
N LEU A 228 11.04 -11.23 -5.58
CA LEU A 228 10.25 -10.93 -6.77
C LEU A 228 9.60 -9.55 -6.64
N VAL A 229 9.38 -8.91 -7.78
CA VAL A 229 8.54 -7.71 -7.92
C VAL A 229 7.51 -7.96 -9.02
N LEU A 230 6.32 -7.39 -8.86
CA LEU A 230 5.27 -7.50 -9.89
C LEU A 230 5.69 -6.77 -11.17
N LYS A 231 5.45 -7.41 -12.31
CA LYS A 231 5.71 -6.87 -13.66
C LYS A 231 7.09 -6.17 -13.76
N LYS A 232 8.15 -6.86 -13.36
CA LYS A 232 9.53 -6.35 -13.37
C LYS A 232 9.95 -5.77 -14.73
N ASN A 233 9.44 -6.35 -15.81
CA ASN A 233 9.71 -5.95 -17.19
C ASN A 233 9.23 -4.54 -17.54
N LEU A 234 8.32 -3.94 -16.79
CA LEU A 234 7.82 -2.59 -17.03
C LEU A 234 8.79 -1.48 -16.57
N GLY A 235 9.87 -1.82 -15.87
CA GLY A 235 10.88 -0.85 -15.44
C GLY A 235 10.39 0.24 -14.47
N THR A 236 9.26 0.04 -13.81
CA THR A 236 8.67 1.04 -12.88
C THR A 236 9.38 1.14 -11.54
N LEU A 237 10.30 0.20 -11.26
CA LEU A 237 11.09 0.12 -10.03
C LEU A 237 10.22 0.12 -8.76
N PRO A 238 9.46 -0.95 -8.51
CA PRO A 238 8.63 -1.08 -7.30
C PRO A 238 9.43 -1.09 -6.01
N ARG A 239 8.86 -0.55 -4.92
CA ARG A 239 9.38 -0.61 -3.55
C ARG A 239 8.65 -1.64 -2.68
N VAL A 240 7.86 -2.50 -3.29
CA VAL A 240 7.22 -3.64 -2.63
C VAL A 240 7.78 -4.92 -3.23
N TYR A 241 8.38 -5.73 -2.36
CA TYR A 241 9.02 -6.99 -2.69
C TYR A 241 8.17 -8.15 -2.21
N TYR A 242 8.27 -9.26 -2.91
CA TYR A 242 7.59 -10.51 -2.55
C TYR A 242 8.62 -11.62 -2.36
N LEU A 243 8.39 -12.47 -1.36
CA LEU A 243 9.19 -13.63 -1.05
C LEU A 243 8.28 -14.85 -0.91
N GLY A 244 8.71 -15.99 -1.44
CA GLY A 244 8.02 -17.27 -1.28
C GLY A 244 7.25 -17.77 -2.49
N GLN A 245 6.94 -16.92 -3.46
CA GLN A 245 6.45 -17.36 -4.77
C GLN A 245 7.64 -17.57 -5.72
N THR A 246 7.51 -18.49 -6.66
CA THR A 246 8.49 -18.67 -7.73
C THR A 246 8.13 -17.86 -8.97
N ASP A 247 6.85 -17.59 -9.16
CA ASP A 247 6.31 -16.81 -10.27
C ASP A 247 5.10 -15.99 -9.80
N LEU A 248 5.13 -14.69 -10.10
CA LEU A 248 4.02 -13.78 -9.82
C LEU A 248 3.08 -13.63 -11.02
N SER A 249 3.40 -14.20 -12.19
CA SER A 249 2.58 -14.08 -13.40
C SER A 249 1.21 -14.75 -13.26
N ILE A 250 1.10 -15.74 -12.37
CA ILE A 250 -0.18 -16.40 -12.04
C ILE A 250 -1.26 -15.41 -11.56
N PHE A 251 -0.84 -14.25 -11.02
CA PHE A 251 -1.74 -13.20 -10.59
C PHE A 251 -2.02 -12.13 -11.66
N ASN A 252 -1.48 -12.27 -12.88
CA ASN A 252 -1.64 -11.26 -13.93
C ASN A 252 -3.10 -10.99 -14.31
N LYS A 253 -3.99 -11.97 -14.20
CA LYS A 253 -5.43 -11.80 -14.43
C LYS A 253 -6.10 -10.80 -13.46
N HIS A 254 -5.53 -10.58 -12.28
CA HIS A 254 -5.98 -9.58 -11.31
C HIS A 254 -5.36 -8.21 -11.54
N LEU A 255 -4.30 -8.13 -12.35
CA LEU A 255 -3.63 -6.90 -12.71
C LEU A 255 -4.26 -6.34 -13.98
N LYS A 256 -4.28 -5.04 -14.11
CA LYS A 256 -4.67 -4.42 -15.38
C LYS A 256 -3.63 -4.73 -16.46
N ALA A 257 -4.12 -4.94 -17.66
CA ALA A 257 -3.30 -5.10 -18.86
C ALA A 257 -2.50 -3.84 -19.16
#